data_da99213da383468fc183c68b79fbc46d
#
_entry.id   da99213da383468fc183c68b79fbc46d
#
_cell.length_a   1.000
_cell.length_b   1.000
_cell.length_c   1.000
_cell.angle_alpha   90.00
_cell.angle_beta   90.00
_cell.angle_gamma   90.00
#
_symmetry.space_group_name_H-M   'P 1'
#
loop_
_entity.id
_entity.type
_entity.pdbx_description
1 polymer ?
#
loop_
_entity_poly.entity_id
_entity_poly.type
_entity_poly.pdbx_seq_one_letter_code
_entity_poly.pdbx_strand_id
1 'polypeptide(L)'
;NLRNQKIDFNFHPQYITREVHEGKLQRSKTEVGDLIMNIVGPPLGKLAIIPPSLPESNFNQAAVLIRPYFYKDVLVKYLFYYLSEMSEINSISTKGSAGQVNISLTQSQNMRIALPPLEEQKRIISTVENLFQIVDIIDNGSIDISMAISKVKTKILDLAIHGKLVPQDPNDEPALELLKRIIPKAEITCDNGHYQNLPSSWCVAPMGMLCSL
;
A
#
# COMPACT_ATOMS: atom_id res chain seq x y z
N ASN A 1 -9.09 -8.37 -12.60
CA ASN A 1 -9.16 -6.91 -12.59
C ASN A 1 -9.19 -6.36 -11.16
N LEU A 2 -8.64 -5.14 -10.95
CA LEU A 2 -8.68 -4.42 -9.67
C LEU A 2 -9.95 -3.57 -9.58
N ARG A 3 -10.83 -3.88 -8.64
CA ARG A 3 -12.09 -3.13 -8.39
C ARG A 3 -12.36 -3.07 -6.90
N ASN A 4 -12.81 -1.91 -6.41
CA ASN A 4 -13.18 -1.72 -5.01
C ASN A 4 -12.11 -2.22 -4.02
N GLN A 5 -10.83 -1.93 -4.32
CA GLN A 5 -9.66 -2.36 -3.54
C GLN A 5 -9.58 -3.90 -3.33
N LYS A 6 -10.08 -4.66 -4.31
CA LYS A 6 -10.05 -6.13 -4.32
C LYS A 6 -9.74 -6.65 -5.73
N ILE A 7 -9.32 -7.90 -5.81
CA ILE A 7 -9.23 -8.63 -7.08
C ILE A 7 -10.63 -9.12 -7.47
N ASP A 8 -11.17 -8.57 -8.55
CA ASP A 8 -12.40 -9.08 -9.16
C ASP A 8 -12.03 -10.08 -10.25
N PHE A 9 -12.08 -11.35 -9.92
CA PHE A 9 -11.73 -12.43 -10.82
C PHE A 9 -12.83 -12.75 -11.84
N ASN A 10 -14.08 -12.43 -11.54
CA ASN A 10 -15.21 -12.68 -12.41
C ASN A 10 -15.39 -11.63 -13.51
N PHE A 11 -14.70 -10.50 -13.40
CA PHE A 11 -14.83 -9.40 -14.35
C PHE A 11 -13.77 -9.52 -15.46
N HIS A 12 -14.16 -10.07 -16.61
CA HIS A 12 -13.32 -10.24 -17.82
C HIS A 12 -11.91 -10.82 -17.51
N PRO A 13 -11.81 -12.03 -16.91
CA PRO A 13 -10.52 -12.66 -16.68
C PRO A 13 -9.84 -12.94 -18.03
N GLN A 14 -8.54 -12.69 -18.11
CA GLN A 14 -7.72 -13.07 -19.24
C GLN A 14 -6.93 -14.32 -18.88
N TYR A 15 -6.95 -15.32 -19.74
CA TYR A 15 -6.22 -16.56 -19.55
C TYR A 15 -5.00 -16.60 -20.44
N ILE A 16 -3.93 -17.17 -19.94
CA ILE A 16 -2.68 -17.42 -20.66
C ILE A 16 -2.36 -18.92 -20.59
N THR A 17 -1.54 -19.40 -21.53
CA THR A 17 -1.08 -20.79 -21.47
C THR A 17 -0.06 -20.99 -20.37
N ARG A 18 0.05 -22.22 -19.86
CA ARG A 18 1.02 -22.56 -18.82
C ARG A 18 2.46 -22.31 -19.29
N GLU A 19 2.76 -22.56 -20.54
CA GLU A 19 4.06 -22.30 -21.14
C GLU A 19 4.44 -20.80 -21.08
N VAL A 20 3.49 -19.91 -21.35
CA VAL A 20 3.70 -18.46 -21.26
C VAL A 20 3.87 -18.04 -19.79
N HIS A 21 3.06 -18.58 -18.90
CA HIS A 21 3.14 -18.34 -17.46
C HIS A 21 4.49 -18.76 -16.87
N GLU A 22 4.96 -19.98 -17.20
CA GLU A 22 6.22 -20.54 -16.66
C GLU A 22 7.46 -19.96 -17.35
N GLY A 23 7.33 -19.49 -18.59
CA GLY A 23 8.43 -18.97 -19.40
C GLY A 23 8.53 -17.44 -19.40
N LYS A 24 7.87 -16.83 -20.38
CA LYS A 24 8.03 -15.39 -20.68
C LYS A 24 7.54 -14.46 -19.58
N LEU A 25 6.58 -14.88 -18.77
CA LEU A 25 5.93 -14.05 -17.75
C LEU A 25 6.36 -14.37 -16.31
N GLN A 26 7.49 -15.03 -16.13
CA GLN A 26 8.05 -15.36 -14.80
C GLN A 26 8.09 -14.15 -13.84
N ARG A 27 8.49 -12.97 -14.36
CA ARG A 27 8.62 -11.74 -13.55
C ARG A 27 7.29 -11.14 -13.11
N SER A 28 6.19 -11.53 -13.74
CA SER A 28 4.85 -11.04 -13.43
C SER A 28 4.01 -12.02 -12.62
N LYS A 29 4.61 -13.12 -12.13
CA LYS A 29 3.93 -14.06 -11.25
C LYS A 29 3.59 -13.42 -9.92
N THR A 30 2.36 -13.63 -9.49
CA THR A 30 1.88 -13.18 -8.18
C THR A 30 1.99 -14.29 -7.14
N GLU A 31 2.20 -13.93 -5.90
CA GLU A 31 2.16 -14.80 -4.74
C GLU A 31 1.10 -14.32 -3.76
N VAL A 32 0.57 -15.23 -2.95
CA VAL A 32 -0.34 -14.87 -1.87
C VAL A 32 0.29 -13.82 -0.96
N GLY A 33 -0.48 -12.79 -0.64
CA GLY A 33 -0.03 -11.68 0.18
C GLY A 33 0.80 -10.63 -0.57
N ASP A 34 0.98 -10.70 -1.88
CA ASP A 34 1.52 -9.57 -2.65
C ASP A 34 0.48 -8.45 -2.73
N LEU A 35 0.96 -7.20 -2.79
CA LEU A 35 0.13 -6.04 -3.06
C LEU A 35 0.25 -5.66 -4.54
N ILE A 36 -0.86 -5.51 -5.23
CA ILE A 36 -0.93 -5.03 -6.61
C ILE A 36 -1.49 -3.62 -6.63
N MET A 37 -0.84 -2.72 -7.35
CA MET A 37 -1.29 -1.35 -7.57
C MET A 37 -1.38 -1.05 -9.07
N ASN A 38 -2.51 -0.51 -9.55
CA ASN A 38 -2.57 -0.05 -10.93
C ASN A 38 -1.84 1.28 -11.10
N ILE A 39 -1.09 1.38 -12.19
CA ILE A 39 -0.23 2.53 -12.51
C ILE A 39 -0.57 3.16 -13.87
N VAL A 40 -1.58 2.68 -14.57
CA VAL A 40 -1.98 3.16 -15.90
C VAL A 40 -3.47 3.49 -15.91
N GLY A 41 -3.78 4.69 -16.38
CA GLY A 41 -5.15 5.16 -16.62
C GLY A 41 -5.90 5.61 -15.38
N PRO A 42 -6.99 6.43 -15.54
CA PRO A 42 -7.82 6.89 -14.45
C PRO A 42 -8.84 5.83 -13.99
N PRO A 43 -9.11 5.69 -12.70
CA PRO A 43 -8.31 6.23 -11.61
C PRO A 43 -7.05 5.38 -11.38
N LEU A 44 -5.95 6.06 -11.04
CA LEU A 44 -4.72 5.45 -10.57
C LEU A 44 -4.89 4.95 -9.12
N GLY A 45 -3.94 4.09 -8.68
CA GLY A 45 -3.84 3.71 -7.27
C GLY A 45 -4.94 2.77 -6.78
N LYS A 46 -5.61 2.04 -7.68
CA LYS A 46 -6.40 0.88 -7.24
C LYS A 46 -5.45 -0.17 -6.68
N LEU A 47 -5.74 -0.64 -5.50
CA LEU A 47 -4.91 -1.58 -4.74
C LEU A 47 -5.67 -2.88 -4.48
N ALA A 48 -4.95 -3.99 -4.42
CA ALA A 48 -5.48 -5.22 -3.84
C ALA A 48 -4.35 -6.11 -3.33
N ILE A 49 -4.60 -6.77 -2.20
CA ILE A 49 -3.73 -7.84 -1.70
C ILE A 49 -4.17 -9.15 -2.37
N ILE A 50 -3.21 -9.93 -2.86
CA ILE A 50 -3.47 -11.23 -3.48
C ILE A 50 -3.97 -12.21 -2.43
N PRO A 51 -5.23 -12.67 -2.53
CA PRO A 51 -5.81 -13.58 -1.54
C PRO A 51 -5.39 -15.03 -1.79
N PRO A 52 -5.46 -15.90 -0.77
CA PRO A 52 -5.16 -17.35 -0.91
C PRO A 52 -6.10 -18.06 -1.90
N SER A 53 -7.29 -17.52 -2.15
CA SER A 53 -8.28 -18.10 -3.07
C SER A 53 -7.97 -17.80 -4.54
N LEU A 54 -7.02 -16.92 -4.85
CA LEU A 54 -6.64 -16.64 -6.22
C LEU A 54 -5.75 -17.76 -6.74
N PRO A 55 -6.05 -18.38 -7.91
CA PRO A 55 -5.14 -19.32 -8.55
C PRO A 55 -3.84 -18.61 -8.98
N GLU A 56 -2.82 -19.40 -9.33
CA GLU A 56 -1.59 -18.88 -9.93
C GLU A 56 -1.91 -17.89 -11.06
N SER A 57 -1.35 -16.70 -10.99
CA SER A 57 -1.72 -15.63 -11.90
C SER A 57 -0.53 -14.70 -12.21
N ASN A 58 -0.72 -13.92 -13.26
CA ASN A 58 0.22 -12.89 -13.68
C ASN A 58 -0.49 -11.54 -13.69
N PHE A 59 0.24 -10.47 -13.45
CA PHE A 59 -0.23 -9.12 -13.72
C PHE A 59 0.34 -8.60 -15.04
N ASN A 60 -0.29 -7.60 -15.61
CA ASN A 60 0.13 -6.94 -16.84
C ASN A 60 0.85 -5.61 -16.55
N GLN A 61 1.38 -4.97 -17.57
CA GLN A 61 2.12 -3.71 -17.49
C GLN A 61 1.30 -2.50 -16.98
N ALA A 62 -0.01 -2.64 -16.83
CA ALA A 62 -0.85 -1.59 -16.23
C ALA A 62 -0.83 -1.60 -14.69
N ALA A 63 -0.11 -2.53 -14.10
CA ALA A 63 0.02 -2.65 -12.66
C ALA A 63 1.48 -2.86 -12.25
N VAL A 64 1.79 -2.53 -11.01
CA VAL A 64 3.04 -2.86 -10.32
C VAL A 64 2.74 -3.81 -9.17
N LEU A 65 3.64 -4.78 -8.99
CA LEU A 65 3.61 -5.69 -7.87
C LEU A 65 4.51 -5.14 -6.78
N ILE A 66 3.98 -5.06 -5.56
CA ILE A 66 4.69 -4.58 -4.37
C ILE A 66 4.85 -5.79 -3.44
N ARG A 67 6.08 -6.30 -3.33
CA ARG A 67 6.43 -7.46 -2.50
C ARG A 67 7.48 -7.04 -1.48
N PRO A 68 7.10 -6.89 -0.19
CA PRO A 68 8.04 -6.55 0.86
C PRO A 68 9.19 -7.55 0.99
N TYR A 69 10.39 -7.06 1.25
CA TYR A 69 11.58 -7.90 1.48
C TYR A 69 11.58 -8.56 2.87
N PHE A 70 10.85 -7.98 3.82
CA PHE A 70 10.80 -8.42 5.21
C PHE A 70 9.42 -8.13 5.82
N TYR A 71 9.05 -8.86 6.85
CA TYR A 71 7.78 -8.74 7.58
C TYR A 71 6.55 -8.61 6.67
N LYS A 72 6.49 -9.47 5.63
CA LYS A 72 5.52 -9.39 4.53
C LYS A 72 4.08 -9.22 5.04
N ASP A 73 3.68 -10.00 6.05
CA ASP A 73 2.30 -10.00 6.57
C ASP A 73 1.90 -8.64 7.20
N VAL A 74 2.84 -7.97 7.85
CA VAL A 74 2.61 -6.67 8.48
C VAL A 74 2.77 -5.56 7.45
N LEU A 75 3.92 -5.53 6.75
CA LEU A 75 4.26 -4.41 5.88
C LEU A 75 3.32 -4.30 4.67
N VAL A 76 2.83 -5.42 4.12
CA VAL A 76 1.84 -5.41 3.03
C VAL A 76 0.54 -4.73 3.45
N LYS A 77 0.03 -5.05 4.65
CA LYS A 77 -1.20 -4.44 5.16
C LYS A 77 -1.00 -2.96 5.45
N TYR A 78 0.15 -2.60 6.07
CA TYR A 78 0.48 -1.20 6.32
C TYR A 78 0.55 -0.41 5.02
N LEU A 79 1.29 -0.89 4.01
CA LEU A 79 1.40 -0.25 2.69
C LEU A 79 0.04 -0.17 1.97
N PHE A 80 -0.80 -1.20 2.09
CA PHE A 80 -2.15 -1.16 1.54
C PHE A 80 -2.95 0.02 2.11
N TYR A 81 -2.97 0.19 3.43
CA TYR A 81 -3.68 1.31 4.06
C TYR A 81 -3.01 2.66 3.77
N TYR A 82 -1.67 2.71 3.82
CA TYR A 82 -0.91 3.92 3.52
C TYR A 82 -1.20 4.46 2.10
N LEU A 83 -1.08 3.60 1.10
CA LEU A 83 -1.31 3.96 -0.29
C LEU A 83 -2.80 4.18 -0.60
N SER A 84 -3.72 3.58 0.16
CA SER A 84 -5.16 3.80 0.02
C SER A 84 -5.59 5.22 0.42
N GLU A 85 -4.81 5.92 1.22
CA GLU A 85 -5.01 7.33 1.54
C GLU A 85 -4.78 8.24 0.31
N MET A 86 -4.00 7.79 -0.68
CA MET A 86 -3.86 8.37 -2.01
C MET A 86 -3.00 9.65 -2.12
N SER A 87 -2.48 10.22 -1.04
CA SER A 87 -1.71 11.48 -1.10
C SER A 87 -0.45 11.36 -1.95
N GLU A 88 0.34 10.29 -1.78
CA GLU A 88 1.53 10.02 -2.58
C GLU A 88 1.20 9.82 -4.06
N ILE A 89 0.15 9.07 -4.36
CA ILE A 89 -0.31 8.79 -5.73
C ILE A 89 -0.79 10.07 -6.41
N ASN A 90 -1.56 10.89 -5.68
CA ASN A 90 -2.05 12.17 -6.19
C ASN A 90 -0.92 13.17 -6.41
N SER A 91 0.12 13.17 -5.59
CA SER A 91 1.28 14.06 -5.75
C SER A 91 2.04 13.79 -7.06
N ILE A 92 2.07 12.54 -7.52
CA ILE A 92 2.69 12.13 -8.78
C ILE A 92 1.78 12.50 -9.95
N SER A 93 0.48 12.23 -9.83
CA SER A 93 -0.50 12.42 -10.91
C SER A 93 -0.69 13.88 -11.30
N THR A 94 -0.56 14.82 -10.36
CA THR A 94 -0.69 16.26 -10.62
C THR A 94 0.48 16.88 -11.39
N LYS A 95 1.61 16.16 -11.51
CA LYS A 95 2.80 16.62 -12.23
C LYS A 95 2.84 16.21 -13.71
N GLY A 96 1.85 15.45 -14.19
CA GLY A 96 1.76 14.98 -15.58
C GLY A 96 0.98 15.94 -16.47
N SER A 97 1.38 16.05 -17.77
CA SER A 97 0.65 16.81 -18.79
C SER A 97 -0.73 16.19 -19.06
N ALA A 98 -1.70 17.05 -19.34
CA ALA A 98 -3.10 16.70 -19.58
C ALA A 98 -3.28 15.53 -20.57
N GLY A 99 -3.87 14.41 -20.14
CA GLY A 99 -4.42 13.39 -21.03
C GLY A 99 -4.16 11.93 -20.68
N GLN A 100 -2.99 11.55 -20.19
CA GLN A 100 -2.70 10.19 -19.70
C GLN A 100 -1.85 10.28 -18.43
N VAL A 101 -2.48 10.02 -17.32
CA VAL A 101 -1.76 9.95 -16.04
C VAL A 101 -1.28 8.53 -15.85
N ASN A 102 0.02 8.31 -15.98
CA ASN A 102 0.67 7.04 -15.69
C ASN A 102 1.76 7.25 -14.65
N ILE A 103 1.90 6.31 -13.74
CA ILE A 103 3.00 6.26 -12.78
C ILE A 103 4.06 5.33 -13.35
N SER A 104 5.29 5.78 -13.51
CA SER A 104 6.39 4.91 -13.92
C SER A 104 6.85 4.02 -12.77
N LEU A 105 7.56 2.94 -13.09
CA LEU A 105 8.19 2.07 -12.08
C LEU A 105 9.13 2.87 -11.17
N THR A 106 9.95 3.75 -11.74
CA THR A 106 10.87 4.62 -10.98
C THR A 106 10.11 5.56 -10.02
N GLN A 107 8.99 6.13 -10.47
CA GLN A 107 8.15 6.96 -9.59
C GLN A 107 7.55 6.12 -8.45
N SER A 108 7.09 4.89 -8.75
CA SER A 108 6.59 3.98 -7.71
C SER A 108 7.68 3.62 -6.69
N GLN A 109 8.91 3.35 -7.13
CA GLN A 109 10.05 3.07 -6.26
C GLN A 109 10.43 4.25 -5.36
N ASN A 110 10.26 5.46 -5.85
CA ASN A 110 10.61 6.70 -5.14
C ASN A 110 9.47 7.26 -4.28
N MET A 111 8.30 6.60 -4.24
CA MET A 111 7.24 6.99 -3.30
C MET A 111 7.77 7.00 -1.87
N ARG A 112 7.48 8.07 -1.15
CA ARG A 112 7.94 8.28 0.23
C ARG A 112 6.96 7.65 1.20
N ILE A 113 7.43 6.69 1.96
CA ILE A 113 6.62 5.98 2.96
C ILE A 113 7.05 6.41 4.36
N ALA A 114 6.14 6.99 5.11
CA ALA A 114 6.32 7.23 6.54
C ALA A 114 6.19 5.89 7.27
N LEU A 115 7.31 5.36 7.74
CA LEU A 115 7.40 4.03 8.31
C LEU A 115 7.44 4.09 9.84
N PRO A 116 6.41 3.57 10.53
CA PRO A 116 6.40 3.41 11.99
C PRO A 116 7.33 2.31 12.47
N PRO A 117 7.67 2.26 13.76
CA PRO A 117 8.17 1.05 14.42
C PRO A 117 7.29 -0.17 14.12
N LEU A 118 7.89 -1.37 14.05
CA LEU A 118 7.17 -2.58 13.63
C LEU A 118 5.95 -2.88 14.52
N GLU A 119 6.08 -2.74 15.84
CA GLU A 119 4.98 -2.97 16.78
C GLU A 119 3.89 -1.91 16.63
N GLU A 120 4.26 -0.68 16.33
CA GLU A 120 3.29 0.37 16.03
C GLU A 120 2.55 0.10 14.72
N GLN A 121 3.21 -0.41 13.66
CA GLN A 121 2.53 -0.85 12.43
C GLN A 121 1.42 -1.86 12.75
N LYS A 122 1.69 -2.86 13.60
CA LYS A 122 0.70 -3.86 14.04
C LYS A 122 -0.49 -3.21 14.76
N ARG A 123 -0.23 -2.27 15.66
CA ARG A 123 -1.30 -1.53 16.37
C ARG A 123 -2.14 -0.69 15.42
N ILE A 124 -1.51 0.03 14.49
CA ILE A 124 -2.20 0.82 13.45
C ILE A 124 -3.11 -0.09 12.63
N ILE A 125 -2.59 -1.20 12.10
CA ILE A 125 -3.35 -2.15 11.27
C ILE A 125 -4.58 -2.66 12.03
N SER A 126 -4.37 -3.16 13.26
CA SER A 126 -5.46 -3.68 14.09
C SER A 126 -6.53 -2.62 14.37
N THR A 127 -6.12 -1.39 14.67
CA THR A 127 -7.04 -0.29 14.94
C THR A 127 -7.83 0.11 13.69
N VAL A 128 -7.17 0.22 12.53
CA VAL A 128 -7.84 0.51 11.24
C VAL A 128 -8.86 -0.58 10.90
N GLU A 129 -8.47 -1.87 11.01
CA GLU A 129 -9.34 -3.00 10.73
C GLU A 129 -10.59 -3.00 11.64
N ASN A 130 -10.40 -2.76 12.93
CA ASN A 130 -11.52 -2.68 13.90
C ASN A 130 -12.45 -1.50 13.59
N LEU A 131 -11.90 -0.32 13.32
CA LEU A 131 -12.70 0.85 13.00
C LEU A 131 -13.46 0.68 11.68
N PHE A 132 -12.85 0.05 10.67
CA PHE A 132 -13.52 -0.22 9.40
C PHE A 132 -14.65 -1.25 9.57
N GLN A 133 -14.48 -2.26 10.41
CA GLN A 133 -15.57 -3.20 10.75
C GLN A 133 -16.77 -2.48 11.37
N ILE A 134 -16.54 -1.55 12.30
CA ILE A 134 -17.62 -0.75 12.91
C ILE A 134 -18.32 0.10 11.86
N VAL A 135 -17.54 0.76 10.98
CA VAL A 135 -18.09 1.59 9.90
C VAL A 135 -18.91 0.74 8.92
N ASP A 136 -18.45 -0.47 8.57
CA ASP A 136 -19.16 -1.36 7.64
C ASP A 136 -20.47 -1.92 8.26
N ILE A 137 -20.53 -2.10 9.58
CA ILE A 137 -21.78 -2.45 10.30
C ILE A 137 -22.80 -1.31 10.20
N ILE A 138 -22.35 -0.07 10.30
CA ILE A 138 -23.22 1.11 10.19
C ILE A 138 -23.73 1.27 8.73
N ASP A 139 -22.88 1.01 7.72
CA ASP A 139 -23.23 1.15 6.30
C ASP A 139 -24.34 0.16 5.88
N ASN A 140 -24.28 -1.05 6.38
CA ASN A 140 -25.32 -2.06 6.09
C ASN A 140 -26.70 -1.71 6.65
N GLY A 141 -26.83 -0.64 7.43
CA GLY A 141 -28.08 -0.20 8.06
C GLY A 141 -28.81 0.98 7.39
N SER A 142 -28.20 1.74 6.46
CA SER A 142 -28.86 2.88 5.84
C SER A 142 -28.15 3.43 4.58
N ILE A 143 -28.93 3.66 3.53
CA ILE A 143 -28.47 4.07 2.19
C ILE A 143 -27.96 5.53 2.14
N ASP A 144 -28.32 6.37 3.11
CA ASP A 144 -27.99 7.82 3.10
C ASP A 144 -26.61 8.17 3.74
N ILE A 145 -25.89 7.20 4.27
CA ILE A 145 -24.67 7.43 5.06
C ILE A 145 -23.37 7.21 4.24
N SER A 146 -23.43 6.71 3.02
CA SER A 146 -22.26 6.27 2.25
C SER A 146 -21.17 7.37 2.06
N MET A 147 -21.57 8.63 1.85
CA MET A 147 -20.62 9.74 1.75
C MET A 147 -19.96 10.09 3.10
N ALA A 148 -20.72 10.00 4.20
CA ALA A 148 -20.17 10.23 5.54
C ALA A 148 -19.17 9.13 5.91
N ILE A 149 -19.48 7.88 5.58
CA ILE A 149 -18.63 6.72 5.78
C ILE A 149 -17.31 6.83 5.02
N SER A 150 -17.34 7.23 3.74
CA SER A 150 -16.13 7.48 2.96
C SER A 150 -15.23 8.52 3.63
N LYS A 151 -15.79 9.63 4.11
CA LYS A 151 -15.05 10.67 4.85
C LYS A 151 -14.45 10.14 6.15
N VAL A 152 -15.18 9.29 6.89
CA VAL A 152 -14.68 8.68 8.13
C VAL A 152 -13.51 7.75 7.84
N LYS A 153 -13.62 6.89 6.83
CA LYS A 153 -12.51 6.00 6.42
C LYS A 153 -11.26 6.79 6.00
N THR A 154 -11.43 7.82 5.18
CA THR A 154 -10.32 8.72 4.82
C THR A 154 -9.68 9.36 6.05
N LYS A 155 -10.48 9.83 7.02
CA LYS A 155 -9.95 10.43 8.25
C LYS A 155 -9.21 9.44 9.14
N ILE A 156 -9.68 8.21 9.23
CA ILE A 156 -8.97 7.13 9.95
C ILE A 156 -7.60 6.88 9.31
N LEU A 157 -7.54 6.79 7.97
CA LEU A 157 -6.27 6.59 7.26
C LEU A 157 -5.33 7.78 7.43
N ASP A 158 -5.85 9.01 7.31
CA ASP A 158 -5.09 10.23 7.55
C ASP A 158 -4.44 10.24 8.96
N LEU A 159 -5.20 9.88 9.99
CA LEU A 159 -4.66 9.77 11.35
C LEU A 159 -3.60 8.67 11.47
N ALA A 160 -3.81 7.55 10.78
CA ALA A 160 -2.88 6.42 10.80
C ALA A 160 -1.51 6.78 10.21
N ILE A 161 -1.49 7.39 9.02
CA ILE A 161 -0.23 7.71 8.31
C ILE A 161 0.53 8.90 8.91
N HIS A 162 -0.10 9.66 9.80
CA HIS A 162 0.54 10.77 10.52
C HIS A 162 0.89 10.44 11.98
N GLY A 163 0.81 9.16 12.38
CA GLY A 163 1.14 8.71 13.74
C GLY A 163 0.22 9.23 14.83
N LYS A 164 -1.05 9.55 14.47
CA LYS A 164 -2.04 10.12 15.39
C LYS A 164 -3.16 9.13 15.75
N LEU A 165 -3.19 7.94 15.14
CA LEU A 165 -4.26 6.97 15.35
C LEU A 165 -4.08 6.15 16.62
N VAL A 166 -2.83 5.82 16.95
CA VAL A 166 -2.48 5.03 18.14
C VAL A 166 -1.44 5.76 19.00
N PRO A 167 -1.39 5.49 20.31
CA PRO A 167 -0.36 6.05 21.18
C PRO A 167 1.04 5.59 20.75
N GLN A 168 2.01 6.49 20.87
CA GLN A 168 3.42 6.17 20.71
C GLN A 168 3.93 5.41 21.94
N ASP A 169 4.64 4.31 21.75
CA ASP A 169 5.28 3.57 22.85
C ASP A 169 6.80 3.82 22.80
N PRO A 170 7.40 4.42 23.83
CA PRO A 170 8.84 4.67 23.84
C PRO A 170 9.70 3.40 23.90
N ASN A 171 9.12 2.24 24.18
CA ASN A 171 9.81 0.96 24.18
C ASN A 171 9.84 0.28 22.80
N ASP A 172 9.09 0.79 21.81
CA ASP A 172 9.15 0.28 20.45
C ASP A 172 10.54 0.54 19.84
N GLU A 173 11.11 -0.46 19.15
CA GLU A 173 12.34 -0.26 18.36
C GLU A 173 12.09 0.79 17.29
N PRO A 174 12.82 1.93 17.24
CA PRO A 174 12.63 2.94 16.22
C PRO A 174 12.76 2.38 14.80
N ALA A 175 11.95 2.85 13.87
CA ALA A 175 11.94 2.37 12.48
C ALA A 175 13.32 2.48 11.81
N LEU A 176 14.08 3.52 12.11
CA LEU A 176 15.45 3.70 11.60
C LEU A 176 16.40 2.59 12.06
N GLU A 177 16.33 2.21 13.34
CA GLU A 177 17.19 1.14 13.89
C GLU A 177 16.83 -0.22 13.31
N LEU A 178 15.53 -0.48 13.15
CA LEU A 178 15.03 -1.65 12.44
C LEU A 178 15.60 -1.73 11.01
N LEU A 179 15.52 -0.64 10.25
CA LEU A 179 16.02 -0.59 8.87
C LEU A 179 17.54 -0.81 8.81
N LYS A 180 18.32 -0.18 9.66
CA LYS A 180 19.79 -0.39 9.74
C LYS A 180 20.15 -1.85 10.03
N ARG A 181 19.37 -2.53 10.88
CA ARG A 181 19.59 -3.94 11.22
C ARG A 181 19.26 -4.89 10.06
N ILE A 182 18.23 -4.58 9.29
CA ILE A 182 17.74 -5.45 8.20
C ILE A 182 18.50 -5.18 6.90
N ILE A 183 18.85 -3.93 6.62
CA ILE A 183 19.51 -3.49 5.38
C ILE A 183 20.81 -2.73 5.72
N PRO A 184 21.82 -3.38 6.30
CA PRO A 184 22.99 -2.70 6.84
C PRO A 184 23.86 -1.99 5.81
N LYS A 185 23.69 -2.27 4.52
CA LYS A 185 24.44 -1.65 3.41
C LYS A 185 23.70 -0.49 2.73
N ALA A 186 22.47 -0.20 3.12
CA ALA A 186 21.72 0.90 2.53
C ALA A 186 22.10 2.23 3.20
N GLU A 187 22.34 3.24 2.39
CA GLU A 187 22.38 4.62 2.90
C GLU A 187 20.96 5.07 3.21
N ILE A 188 20.59 4.95 4.48
CA ILE A 188 19.25 5.35 4.96
C ILE A 188 19.31 6.83 5.32
N THR A 189 18.85 7.67 4.43
CA THR A 189 18.61 9.08 4.70
C THR A 189 17.17 9.26 5.13
N CYS A 190 16.95 9.52 6.42
CA CYS A 190 15.65 9.94 6.92
C CYS A 190 15.42 11.40 6.53
N ASP A 191 14.89 11.64 5.33
CA ASP A 191 14.47 12.97 4.90
C ASP A 191 13.01 13.19 5.29
N ASN A 192 12.80 13.71 6.49
CA ASN A 192 11.48 14.08 7.01
C ASN A 192 10.93 15.38 6.39
N GLY A 193 11.63 15.98 5.41
CA GLY A 193 11.25 17.28 4.83
C GLY A 193 9.91 17.28 4.10
N HIS A 194 9.40 16.10 3.69
CA HIS A 194 8.10 15.94 3.01
C HIS A 194 6.91 15.81 3.97
N TYR A 195 7.18 15.33 5.19
CA TYR A 195 6.16 15.07 6.20
C TYR A 195 6.45 15.91 7.45
N GLN A 196 5.76 17.02 7.58
CA GLN A 196 5.84 17.84 8.80
C GLN A 196 5.14 17.10 9.96
N ASN A 197 5.82 17.01 11.11
CA ASN A 197 5.26 16.51 12.36
C ASN A 197 5.01 14.98 12.45
N LEU A 198 5.85 14.15 11.84
CA LEU A 198 5.86 12.71 12.15
C LEU A 198 6.45 12.45 13.54
N PRO A 199 6.04 11.36 14.23
CA PRO A 199 6.68 10.91 15.47
C PRO A 199 8.18 10.66 15.28
N SER A 200 8.97 10.92 16.31
CA SER A 200 10.45 10.76 16.25
C SER A 200 10.91 9.32 16.07
N SER A 201 10.08 8.35 16.43
CA SER A 201 10.33 6.91 16.24
C SER A 201 10.09 6.44 14.77
N TRP A 202 9.50 7.29 13.94
CA TRP A 202 9.21 6.99 12.54
C TRP A 202 10.37 7.36 11.62
N CYS A 203 10.44 6.72 10.46
CA CYS A 203 11.42 7.00 9.40
C CYS A 203 10.70 7.12 8.06
N VAL A 204 11.10 8.08 7.22
CA VAL A 204 10.63 8.17 5.83
C VAL A 204 11.60 7.45 4.93
N ALA A 205 11.14 6.44 4.25
CA ALA A 205 11.95 5.62 3.36
C ALA A 205 11.32 5.53 1.95
N PRO A 206 12.13 5.45 0.88
CA PRO A 206 11.63 5.12 -0.45
C PRO A 206 11.02 3.72 -0.47
N MET A 207 9.89 3.55 -1.15
CA MET A 207 9.20 2.26 -1.22
C MET A 207 10.08 1.15 -1.82
N GLY A 208 10.92 1.47 -2.80
CA GLY A 208 11.87 0.52 -3.37
C GLY A 208 12.94 0.00 -2.41
N MET A 209 13.14 0.66 -1.25
CA MET A 209 14.00 0.14 -0.17
C MET A 209 13.29 -0.93 0.66
N LEU A 210 11.96 -0.88 0.73
CA LEU A 210 11.12 -1.76 1.54
C LEU A 210 10.62 -2.97 0.76
N CYS A 211 10.48 -2.82 -0.55
CA CYS A 211 9.81 -3.76 -1.43
C CYS A 211 10.53 -3.93 -2.77
N SER A 212 10.43 -5.12 -3.39
CA SER A 212 10.61 -5.28 -4.83
C SER A 212 9.36 -4.78 -5.57
N LEU A 213 9.55 -4.13 -6.68
CA LEU A 213 8.51 -3.59 -7.54
C LEU A 213 8.67 -4.12 -8.96
#